data_57911f30ca0ed449ffa0e52f255de803
#
_entry.id   57911f30ca0ed449ffa0e52f255de803
#
_cell.length_a   1.000
_cell.length_b   1.000
_cell.length_c   1.000
_cell.angle_alpha   90.00
_cell.angle_beta   90.00
_cell.angle_gamma   90.00
#
_symmetry.space_group_name_H-M   'P 1'
#
loop_
_entity.id
_entity.type
_entity.pdbx_description
1 polymer ?
#
loop_
_entity_poly.entity_id
_entity_poly.type
_entity_poly.pdbx_seq_one_letter_code
_entity_poly.pdbx_strand_id
1 'polypeptide(L)'
;MRAFFAKEKPEYVFLAAAKVGGIHANNTYPAEFIYQNLMMEANVVDAAFRHGVRQLLFLGSSCIYPKLAPQPMREDALLTGTLEPTNEPYAIAKIAGLKLCQFYRQQYNVLYHSAMPTNLYGPGDNYHPSNSHVLPGLLRRFHEAAQAGLPEVQMWGTGSPLREFLHVDDLAAGILHLLSLADPPDLVNIGSGAEVSILEL
;
A
#
# COMPACT_ATOMS: atom_id res chain seq x y z
N MET A 1 -9.34 18.35 -7.36
CA MET A 1 -10.10 17.30 -6.65
C MET A 1 -11.57 17.69 -6.47
N ARG A 2 -11.92 18.74 -5.72
CA ARG A 2 -13.33 19.12 -5.46
C ARG A 2 -14.18 19.30 -6.73
N ALA A 3 -13.67 19.97 -7.76
CA ALA A 3 -14.39 20.14 -9.02
C ALA A 3 -14.72 18.80 -9.72
N PHE A 4 -13.83 17.81 -9.63
CA PHE A 4 -14.06 16.46 -10.14
C PHE A 4 -15.22 15.79 -9.40
N PHE A 5 -15.18 15.77 -8.05
CA PHE A 5 -16.24 15.17 -7.24
C PHE A 5 -17.60 15.87 -7.43
N ALA A 6 -17.59 17.20 -7.57
CA ALA A 6 -18.81 17.97 -7.83
C ALA A 6 -19.46 17.60 -9.19
N LYS A 7 -18.61 17.32 -10.19
CA LYS A 7 -19.06 16.94 -11.55
C LYS A 7 -19.49 15.48 -11.62
N GLU A 8 -18.62 14.55 -11.20
CA GLU A 8 -18.79 13.12 -11.42
C GLU A 8 -19.69 12.44 -10.38
N LYS A 9 -19.79 13.04 -9.17
CA LYS A 9 -20.62 12.55 -8.04
C LYS A 9 -20.49 11.05 -7.79
N PRO A 10 -19.26 10.51 -7.60
CA PRO A 10 -19.08 9.09 -7.39
C PRO A 10 -19.78 8.62 -6.10
N GLU A 11 -20.43 7.47 -6.14
CA GLU A 11 -21.04 6.84 -4.96
C GLU A 11 -20.01 6.09 -4.14
N TYR A 12 -19.02 5.50 -4.82
CA TYR A 12 -17.93 4.70 -4.23
C TYR A 12 -16.58 5.26 -4.66
N VAL A 13 -15.61 5.23 -3.73
CA VAL A 13 -14.24 5.65 -4.02
C VAL A 13 -13.25 4.58 -3.57
N PHE A 14 -12.40 4.14 -4.49
CA PHE A 14 -11.22 3.34 -4.20
C PHE A 14 -10.00 4.25 -4.23
N LEU A 15 -9.43 4.56 -3.08
CA LEU A 15 -8.25 5.40 -2.99
C LEU A 15 -6.99 4.52 -3.01
N ALA A 16 -6.58 4.13 -4.21
CA ALA A 16 -5.36 3.36 -4.46
C ALA A 16 -4.15 4.25 -4.81
N ALA A 17 -4.38 5.55 -4.93
CA ALA A 17 -3.33 6.48 -5.30
C ALA A 17 -2.33 6.67 -4.18
N ALA A 18 -1.04 6.66 -4.56
CA ALA A 18 0.07 7.10 -3.73
C ALA A 18 1.30 7.38 -4.61
N LYS A 19 2.20 8.23 -4.12
CA LYS A 19 3.59 8.22 -4.57
C LYS A 19 4.26 7.02 -3.89
N VAL A 20 4.60 6.00 -4.69
CA VAL A 20 5.21 4.75 -4.22
C VAL A 20 6.59 4.55 -4.82
N GLY A 21 7.39 3.69 -4.21
CA GLY A 21 8.71 3.30 -4.70
C GLY A 21 9.41 2.38 -3.71
N GLY A 22 10.45 1.69 -4.18
CA GLY A 22 11.29 0.84 -3.34
C GLY A 22 12.06 1.63 -2.27
N ILE A 23 12.84 0.92 -1.46
CA ILE A 23 13.64 1.49 -0.34
C ILE A 23 14.52 2.64 -0.80
N HIS A 24 15.19 2.50 -1.96
CA HIS A 24 16.06 3.54 -2.51
C HIS A 24 15.31 4.86 -2.75
N ALA A 25 14.15 4.81 -3.40
CA ALA A 25 13.34 5.99 -3.69
C ALA A 25 12.82 6.67 -2.42
N ASN A 26 12.33 5.89 -1.46
CA ASN A 26 11.86 6.41 -0.17
C ASN A 26 12.97 7.14 0.60
N ASN A 27 14.16 6.55 0.65
CA ASN A 27 15.31 7.13 1.34
C ASN A 27 15.87 8.38 0.62
N THR A 28 15.72 8.47 -0.70
CA THR A 28 16.22 9.58 -1.51
C THR A 28 15.30 10.80 -1.51
N TYR A 29 13.96 10.58 -1.47
CA TYR A 29 12.95 11.63 -1.60
C TYR A 29 11.98 11.71 -0.42
N PRO A 30 12.44 11.70 0.85
CA PRO A 30 11.57 11.57 2.03
C PRO A 30 10.52 12.69 2.13
N ALA A 31 10.92 13.94 1.89
CA ALA A 31 9.99 15.08 1.94
C ALA A 31 8.88 15.00 0.89
N GLU A 32 9.20 14.55 -0.32
CA GLU A 32 8.20 14.37 -1.36
C GLU A 32 7.24 13.20 -1.05
N PHE A 33 7.76 12.11 -0.50
CA PHE A 33 6.92 10.96 -0.13
C PHE A 33 5.89 11.32 0.95
N ILE A 34 6.30 12.01 2.01
CA ILE A 34 5.35 12.41 3.05
C ILE A 34 4.38 13.48 2.52
N TYR A 35 4.87 14.54 1.91
CA TYR A 35 4.04 15.67 1.50
C TYR A 35 3.00 15.30 0.44
N GLN A 36 3.45 14.64 -0.65
CA GLN A 36 2.54 14.32 -1.76
C GLN A 36 1.47 13.32 -1.35
N ASN A 37 1.82 12.30 -0.55
CA ASN A 37 0.85 11.32 -0.07
C ASN A 37 -0.16 11.95 0.89
N LEU A 38 0.28 12.74 1.88
CA LEU A 38 -0.62 13.46 2.79
C LEU A 38 -1.60 14.37 2.02
N MET A 39 -1.10 15.11 1.04
CA MET A 39 -1.95 16.01 0.25
C MET A 39 -2.95 15.26 -0.62
N MET A 40 -2.57 14.15 -1.23
CA MET A 40 -3.50 13.32 -2.01
C MET A 40 -4.60 12.75 -1.12
N GLU A 41 -4.24 12.12 -0.03
CA GLU A 41 -5.15 11.44 0.88
C GLU A 41 -6.13 12.42 1.53
N ALA A 42 -5.62 13.52 2.09
CA ALA A 42 -6.46 14.54 2.73
C ALA A 42 -7.44 15.18 1.73
N ASN A 43 -6.97 15.52 0.53
CA ASN A 43 -7.82 16.13 -0.49
C ASN A 43 -8.90 15.18 -1.04
N VAL A 44 -8.60 13.89 -1.17
CA VAL A 44 -9.58 12.91 -1.66
C VAL A 44 -10.62 12.62 -0.60
N VAL A 45 -10.21 12.34 0.64
CA VAL A 45 -11.14 12.01 1.74
C VAL A 45 -12.06 13.19 2.06
N ASP A 46 -11.52 14.42 2.18
CA ASP A 46 -12.35 15.62 2.41
C ASP A 46 -13.32 15.89 1.24
N ALA A 47 -12.85 15.75 -0.01
CA ALA A 47 -13.71 15.94 -1.17
C ALA A 47 -14.80 14.86 -1.27
N ALA A 48 -14.46 13.61 -1.00
CA ALA A 48 -15.41 12.51 -0.97
C ALA A 48 -16.54 12.77 0.04
N PHE A 49 -16.17 13.16 1.26
CA PHE A 49 -17.14 13.50 2.31
C PHE A 49 -18.04 14.68 1.92
N ARG A 50 -17.46 15.79 1.46
CA ARG A 50 -18.21 17.00 1.08
C ARG A 50 -19.17 16.80 -0.09
N HIS A 51 -18.93 15.80 -0.91
CA HIS A 51 -19.77 15.49 -2.07
C HIS A 51 -20.63 14.23 -1.89
N GLY A 52 -20.75 13.74 -0.66
CA GLY A 52 -21.72 12.68 -0.30
C GLY A 52 -21.34 11.29 -0.81
N VAL A 53 -20.04 11.01 -0.96
CA VAL A 53 -19.57 9.65 -1.28
C VAL A 53 -20.05 8.69 -0.19
N ARG A 54 -20.78 7.65 -0.60
CA ARG A 54 -21.39 6.68 0.30
C ARG A 54 -20.35 5.82 1.02
N GLN A 55 -19.34 5.35 0.28
CA GLN A 55 -18.33 4.46 0.81
C GLN A 55 -16.97 4.76 0.19
N LEU A 56 -15.93 4.78 1.02
CA LEU A 56 -14.55 4.96 0.59
C LEU A 56 -13.68 3.86 1.17
N LEU A 57 -12.93 3.17 0.30
CA LEU A 57 -11.89 2.24 0.70
C LEU A 57 -10.53 2.87 0.43
N PHE A 58 -9.75 3.03 1.50
CA PHE A 58 -8.38 3.51 1.47
C PHE A 58 -7.40 2.34 1.41
N LEU A 59 -6.54 2.31 0.40
CA LEU A 59 -5.44 1.36 0.34
C LEU A 59 -4.22 1.91 1.06
N GLY A 60 -3.91 1.29 2.18
CA GLY A 60 -2.69 1.56 2.93
C GLY A 60 -1.52 0.69 2.46
N SER A 61 -0.68 0.31 3.40
CA SER A 61 0.49 -0.54 3.17
C SER A 61 0.93 -1.19 4.49
N SER A 62 1.47 -2.39 4.44
CA SER A 62 2.03 -3.08 5.62
C SER A 62 3.19 -2.33 6.30
N CYS A 63 3.80 -1.34 5.64
CA CYS A 63 4.84 -0.50 6.23
C CYS A 63 4.37 0.42 7.38
N ILE A 64 3.04 0.52 7.62
CA ILE A 64 2.48 1.26 8.75
C ILE A 64 2.74 0.60 10.11
N TYR A 65 3.07 -0.69 10.10
CA TYR A 65 3.35 -1.43 11.33
C TYR A 65 4.77 -1.18 11.82
N PRO A 66 4.99 -1.30 13.15
CA PRO A 66 6.33 -1.18 13.72
C PRO A 66 7.33 -2.14 13.07
N LYS A 67 8.58 -1.69 12.93
CA LYS A 67 9.67 -2.51 12.38
C LYS A 67 9.82 -3.87 13.06
N LEU A 68 9.59 -3.92 14.37
CA LEU A 68 9.72 -5.12 15.20
C LEU A 68 8.35 -5.63 15.69
N ALA A 69 7.29 -5.40 14.91
CA ALA A 69 5.98 -5.96 15.23
C ALA A 69 6.05 -7.50 15.28
N PRO A 70 5.33 -8.14 16.23
CA PRO A 70 5.19 -9.60 16.23
C PRO A 70 4.65 -10.13 14.91
N GLN A 71 5.10 -11.30 14.52
CA GLN A 71 4.61 -12.00 13.32
C GLN A 71 3.68 -13.16 13.71
N PRO A 72 2.57 -13.35 12.97
CA PRO A 72 2.04 -12.51 11.88
C PRO A 72 1.57 -11.15 12.40
N MET A 73 1.78 -10.09 11.59
CA MET A 73 1.38 -8.73 11.96
C MET A 73 -0.14 -8.61 12.05
N ARG A 74 -0.62 -8.11 13.17
CA ARG A 74 -2.05 -7.86 13.44
C ARG A 74 -2.36 -6.38 13.36
N GLU A 75 -3.63 -6.05 13.09
CA GLU A 75 -4.10 -4.67 12.97
C GLU A 75 -3.91 -3.86 14.28
N ASP A 76 -3.96 -4.51 15.43
CA ASP A 76 -3.75 -3.91 16.75
C ASP A 76 -2.28 -3.55 17.04
N ALA A 77 -1.34 -3.99 16.21
CA ALA A 77 0.07 -3.58 16.30
C ALA A 77 0.32 -2.15 15.78
N LEU A 78 -0.67 -1.52 15.14
CA LEU A 78 -0.53 -0.15 14.64
C LEU A 78 -0.17 0.83 15.77
N LEU A 79 0.90 1.63 15.56
CA LEU A 79 1.38 2.66 16.52
C LEU A 79 1.90 2.10 17.86
N THR A 80 2.24 0.84 17.96
CA THR A 80 2.80 0.24 19.18
C THR A 80 4.32 0.31 19.28
N GLY A 81 5.01 0.81 18.25
CA GLY A 81 6.47 0.93 18.22
C GLY A 81 6.97 1.81 17.08
N THR A 82 8.29 1.86 16.91
CA THR A 82 8.94 2.68 15.87
C THR A 82 8.83 2.04 14.49
N LEU A 83 8.66 2.87 13.48
CA LEU A 83 8.60 2.47 12.09
C LEU A 83 9.98 2.11 11.52
N GLU A 84 10.01 1.48 10.34
CA GLU A 84 11.24 1.28 9.58
C GLU A 84 11.76 2.64 9.06
N PRO A 85 12.95 3.12 9.48
CA PRO A 85 13.43 4.46 9.16
C PRO A 85 13.51 4.78 7.66
N THR A 86 13.81 3.76 6.83
CA THR A 86 13.99 3.95 5.38
C THR A 86 12.71 4.28 4.63
N ASN A 87 11.53 3.97 5.19
CA ASN A 87 10.24 4.28 4.59
C ASN A 87 9.28 5.01 5.55
N GLU A 88 9.79 5.49 6.68
CA GLU A 88 9.01 6.19 7.71
C GLU A 88 8.17 7.35 7.14
N PRO A 89 8.67 8.23 6.25
CA PRO A 89 7.89 9.33 5.68
C PRO A 89 6.62 8.85 4.93
N TYR A 90 6.75 7.78 4.17
CA TYR A 90 5.62 7.14 3.48
C TYR A 90 4.66 6.48 4.48
N ALA A 91 5.20 5.75 5.44
CA ALA A 91 4.41 5.06 6.46
C ALA A 91 3.58 6.05 7.29
N ILE A 92 4.17 7.18 7.72
CA ILE A 92 3.46 8.25 8.44
C ILE A 92 2.30 8.80 7.61
N ALA A 93 2.52 9.07 6.32
CA ALA A 93 1.44 9.52 5.45
C ALA A 93 0.31 8.48 5.38
N LYS A 94 0.64 7.20 5.18
CA LYS A 94 -0.36 6.12 5.14
C LYS A 94 -1.12 5.94 6.46
N ILE A 95 -0.44 6.09 7.60
CA ILE A 95 -1.09 6.11 8.93
C ILE A 95 -2.06 7.29 9.03
N ALA A 96 -1.66 8.48 8.58
CA ALA A 96 -2.53 9.66 8.61
C ALA A 96 -3.78 9.48 7.75
N GLY A 97 -3.65 8.93 6.53
CA GLY A 97 -4.78 8.62 5.64
C GLY A 97 -5.75 7.61 6.24
N LEU A 98 -5.22 6.53 6.84
CA LEU A 98 -6.00 5.53 7.57
C LEU A 98 -6.79 6.18 8.72
N LYS A 99 -6.08 6.94 9.59
CA LYS A 99 -6.71 7.62 10.72
C LYS A 99 -7.73 8.66 10.29
N LEU A 100 -7.49 9.34 9.17
CA LEU A 100 -8.46 10.26 8.58
C LEU A 100 -9.76 9.52 8.23
N CYS A 101 -9.70 8.40 7.52
CA CYS A 101 -10.86 7.58 7.22
C CYS A 101 -11.60 7.13 8.50
N GLN A 102 -10.85 6.63 9.49
CA GLN A 102 -11.40 6.16 10.76
C GLN A 102 -12.13 7.27 11.51
N PHE A 103 -11.53 8.48 11.61
CA PHE A 103 -12.16 9.59 12.32
C PHE A 103 -13.35 10.20 11.56
N TYR A 104 -13.33 10.21 10.22
CA TYR A 104 -14.51 10.58 9.45
C TYR A 104 -15.66 9.59 9.67
N ARG A 105 -15.37 8.29 9.72
CA ARG A 105 -16.36 7.26 10.04
C ARG A 105 -16.93 7.46 11.45
N GLN A 106 -16.07 7.65 12.44
CA GLN A 106 -16.46 7.86 13.83
C GLN A 106 -17.33 9.12 14.02
N GLN A 107 -16.92 10.23 13.39
CA GLN A 107 -17.57 11.53 13.61
C GLN A 107 -18.84 11.71 12.78
N TYR A 108 -18.86 11.20 11.55
CA TYR A 108 -19.92 11.48 10.58
C TYR A 108 -20.73 10.25 10.17
N ASN A 109 -20.42 9.09 10.72
CA ASN A 109 -21.11 7.81 10.41
C ASN A 109 -21.10 7.47 8.91
N VAL A 110 -20.01 7.75 8.22
CA VAL A 110 -19.77 7.37 6.82
C VAL A 110 -19.04 6.02 6.75
N LEU A 111 -19.20 5.25 5.67
CA LEU A 111 -18.54 3.95 5.50
C LEU A 111 -17.14 4.11 4.90
N TYR A 112 -16.25 4.82 5.62
CA TYR A 112 -14.86 4.96 5.22
C TYR A 112 -14.00 3.97 6.01
N HIS A 113 -13.25 3.12 5.29
CA HIS A 113 -12.48 2.05 5.88
C HIS A 113 -11.18 1.82 5.11
N SER A 114 -10.28 1.02 5.67
CA SER A 114 -8.92 0.86 5.14
C SER A 114 -8.53 -0.60 5.02
N ALA A 115 -7.85 -0.94 3.93
CA ALA A 115 -7.25 -2.25 3.71
C ALA A 115 -5.73 -2.14 3.55
N MET A 116 -5.00 -3.04 4.23
CA MET A 116 -3.54 -3.12 4.20
C MET A 116 -3.12 -4.34 3.40
N PRO A 117 -2.80 -4.19 2.11
CA PRO A 117 -2.28 -5.29 1.32
C PRO A 117 -0.83 -5.61 1.70
N THR A 118 -0.43 -6.84 1.47
CA THR A 118 0.96 -7.28 1.47
C THR A 118 1.68 -6.81 0.21
N ASN A 119 2.82 -7.39 -0.17
CA ASN A 119 3.52 -6.99 -1.39
C ASN A 119 2.73 -7.45 -2.62
N LEU A 120 2.27 -6.50 -3.41
CA LEU A 120 1.48 -6.78 -4.59
C LEU A 120 2.36 -7.06 -5.81
N TYR A 121 1.86 -7.92 -6.69
CA TYR A 121 2.44 -8.16 -8.01
C TYR A 121 1.36 -8.45 -9.04
N GLY A 122 1.68 -8.25 -10.31
CA GLY A 122 0.74 -8.54 -11.40
C GLY A 122 1.06 -7.80 -12.70
N PRO A 123 0.19 -7.95 -13.70
CA PRO A 123 0.36 -7.24 -14.97
C PRO A 123 0.38 -5.72 -14.79
N GLY A 124 1.27 -5.04 -15.52
CA GLY A 124 1.38 -3.58 -15.48
C GLY A 124 2.22 -3.04 -14.31
N ASP A 125 2.95 -3.89 -13.59
CA ASP A 125 3.82 -3.47 -12.50
C ASP A 125 4.98 -2.57 -12.97
N ASN A 126 5.66 -1.93 -12.02
CA ASN A 126 6.79 -1.05 -12.28
C ASN A 126 8.10 -1.83 -12.36
N TYR A 127 8.64 -1.99 -13.57
CA TYR A 127 9.91 -2.68 -13.85
C TYR A 127 11.13 -1.74 -13.92
N HIS A 128 11.06 -0.54 -13.32
CA HIS A 128 12.19 0.40 -13.35
C HIS A 128 13.44 -0.19 -12.66
N PRO A 129 14.65 -0.06 -13.23
CA PRO A 129 15.86 -0.75 -12.73
C PRO A 129 16.20 -0.48 -11.26
N SER A 130 15.93 0.74 -10.77
CA SER A 130 16.31 1.18 -9.42
C SER A 130 15.13 1.48 -8.49
N ASN A 131 13.92 1.74 -9.04
CA ASN A 131 12.77 2.22 -8.27
C ASN A 131 11.63 1.20 -8.16
N SER A 132 11.78 0.01 -8.76
CA SER A 132 10.82 -1.08 -8.66
C SER A 132 10.85 -1.75 -7.28
N HIS A 133 9.76 -2.44 -6.95
CA HIS A 133 9.75 -3.39 -5.85
C HIS A 133 10.55 -4.65 -6.19
N VAL A 134 10.78 -5.52 -5.20
CA VAL A 134 11.71 -6.64 -5.30
C VAL A 134 11.33 -7.62 -6.41
N LEU A 135 10.08 -8.08 -6.48
CA LEU A 135 9.64 -9.09 -7.44
C LEU A 135 9.75 -8.60 -8.89
N PRO A 136 9.16 -7.45 -9.30
CA PRO A 136 9.33 -6.96 -10.67
C PRO A 136 10.78 -6.60 -11.00
N GLY A 137 11.55 -6.14 -10.02
CA GLY A 137 12.98 -5.88 -10.20
C GLY A 137 13.80 -7.14 -10.47
N LEU A 138 13.52 -8.23 -9.79
CA LEU A 138 14.14 -9.54 -10.04
C LEU A 138 13.72 -10.10 -11.39
N LEU A 139 12.42 -10.12 -11.70
CA LEU A 139 11.91 -10.56 -13.01
C LEU A 139 12.63 -9.86 -14.16
N ARG A 140 12.78 -8.54 -14.10
CA ARG A 140 13.50 -7.79 -15.12
C ARG A 140 14.96 -8.21 -15.22
N ARG A 141 15.69 -8.29 -14.11
CA ARG A 141 17.12 -8.65 -14.10
C ARG A 141 17.36 -10.05 -14.63
N PHE A 142 16.54 -11.03 -14.22
CA PHE A 142 16.65 -12.39 -14.75
C PHE A 142 16.34 -12.46 -16.23
N HIS A 143 15.33 -11.74 -16.70
CA HIS A 143 15.00 -11.66 -18.12
C HIS A 143 16.12 -11.07 -18.94
N GLU A 144 16.66 -9.89 -18.54
CA GLU A 144 17.76 -9.22 -19.22
C GLU A 144 19.05 -10.06 -19.23
N ALA A 145 19.38 -10.73 -18.12
CA ALA A 145 20.54 -11.63 -18.02
C ALA A 145 20.38 -12.84 -18.94
N ALA A 146 19.21 -13.47 -18.97
CA ALA A 146 18.93 -14.60 -19.86
C ALA A 146 19.07 -14.20 -21.34
N GLN A 147 18.56 -13.02 -21.73
CA GLN A 147 18.72 -12.50 -23.09
C GLN A 147 20.18 -12.19 -23.46
N ALA A 148 20.96 -11.69 -22.50
CA ALA A 148 22.37 -11.38 -22.69
C ALA A 148 23.29 -12.62 -22.55
N GLY A 149 22.74 -13.81 -22.23
CA GLY A 149 23.53 -15.02 -22.00
C GLY A 149 24.45 -14.94 -20.78
N LEU A 150 24.10 -14.13 -19.77
CA LEU A 150 24.89 -13.99 -18.56
C LEU A 150 24.72 -15.22 -17.66
N PRO A 151 25.79 -15.75 -17.04
CA PRO A 151 25.73 -16.96 -16.23
C PRO A 151 25.12 -16.72 -14.84
N GLU A 152 25.03 -15.46 -14.39
CA GLU A 152 24.59 -15.12 -13.05
C GLU A 152 23.88 -13.76 -13.03
N VAL A 153 23.04 -13.57 -12.00
CA VAL A 153 22.34 -12.32 -11.71
C VAL A 153 22.71 -11.84 -10.31
N GLN A 154 23.14 -10.58 -10.19
CA GLN A 154 23.44 -9.99 -8.90
C GLN A 154 22.16 -9.65 -8.13
N MET A 155 21.99 -10.21 -6.94
CA MET A 155 20.95 -9.85 -5.99
C MET A 155 21.46 -8.88 -4.93
N TRP A 156 20.58 -8.00 -4.45
CA TRP A 156 20.90 -7.09 -3.35
C TRP A 156 20.60 -7.74 -1.99
N GLY A 157 21.53 -7.62 -1.06
CA GLY A 157 21.39 -8.17 0.29
C GLY A 157 21.63 -9.67 0.36
N THR A 158 21.17 -10.28 1.46
CA THR A 158 21.41 -11.70 1.76
C THR A 158 20.37 -12.66 1.18
N GLY A 159 19.23 -12.14 0.73
CA GLY A 159 18.08 -12.96 0.34
C GLY A 159 17.29 -13.57 1.50
N SER A 160 17.73 -13.40 2.75
CA SER A 160 17.08 -13.98 3.92
C SER A 160 15.76 -13.32 4.39
N PRO A 161 15.47 -12.03 4.10
CA PRO A 161 14.20 -11.45 4.52
C PRO A 161 12.99 -12.19 3.94
N LEU A 162 12.03 -12.48 4.81
CA LEU A 162 10.75 -13.06 4.42
C LEU A 162 9.81 -11.96 3.91
N ARG A 163 9.02 -12.31 2.90
CA ARG A 163 7.97 -11.44 2.35
C ARG A 163 6.76 -12.26 1.96
N GLU A 164 5.61 -11.67 2.16
CA GLU A 164 4.33 -12.18 1.66
C GLU A 164 3.97 -11.46 0.37
N PHE A 165 3.52 -12.21 -0.63
CA PHE A 165 3.11 -11.67 -1.94
C PHE A 165 1.66 -12.03 -2.23
N LEU A 166 0.93 -11.08 -2.86
CA LEU A 166 -0.46 -11.24 -3.26
C LEU A 166 -0.66 -10.74 -4.69
N HIS A 167 -1.33 -11.54 -5.52
CA HIS A 167 -1.67 -11.10 -6.87
C HIS A 167 -2.69 -9.95 -6.83
N VAL A 168 -2.58 -8.98 -7.74
CA VAL A 168 -3.46 -7.80 -7.74
C VAL A 168 -4.93 -8.14 -7.95
N ASP A 169 -5.25 -9.22 -8.68
CA ASP A 169 -6.63 -9.65 -8.88
C ASP A 169 -7.24 -10.23 -7.59
N ASP A 170 -6.44 -10.94 -6.78
CA ASP A 170 -6.88 -11.44 -5.48
C ASP A 170 -7.14 -10.28 -4.49
N LEU A 171 -6.27 -9.26 -4.51
CA LEU A 171 -6.53 -8.04 -3.77
C LEU A 171 -7.82 -7.38 -4.24
N ALA A 172 -8.04 -7.24 -5.55
CA ALA A 172 -9.24 -6.64 -6.10
C ALA A 172 -10.51 -7.40 -5.67
N ALA A 173 -10.47 -8.74 -5.68
CA ALA A 173 -11.56 -9.58 -5.17
C ALA A 173 -11.81 -9.35 -3.67
N GLY A 174 -10.77 -9.28 -2.85
CA GLY A 174 -10.84 -8.97 -1.42
C GLY A 174 -11.45 -7.59 -1.15
N ILE A 175 -11.06 -6.58 -1.92
CA ILE A 175 -11.61 -5.22 -1.83
C ILE A 175 -13.10 -5.20 -2.17
N LEU A 176 -13.51 -5.87 -3.24
CA LEU A 176 -14.92 -5.97 -3.63
C LEU A 176 -15.75 -6.70 -2.56
N HIS A 177 -15.18 -7.74 -1.93
CA HIS A 177 -15.82 -8.39 -0.80
C HIS A 177 -16.03 -7.43 0.38
N LEU A 178 -14.99 -6.66 0.77
CA LEU A 178 -15.10 -5.68 1.86
C LEU A 178 -16.19 -4.63 1.58
N LEU A 179 -16.30 -4.16 0.34
CA LEU A 179 -17.35 -3.21 -0.04
C LEU A 179 -18.75 -3.79 0.00
N SER A 180 -18.91 -5.10 -0.11
CA SER A 180 -20.21 -5.78 0.00
C SER A 180 -20.71 -5.93 1.44
N LEU A 181 -19.83 -5.73 2.43
CA LEU A 181 -20.20 -5.83 3.83
C LEU A 181 -21.05 -4.62 4.27
N ALA A 182 -22.09 -4.87 5.04
CA ALA A 182 -22.93 -3.80 5.60
C ALA A 182 -22.16 -2.94 6.62
N ASP A 183 -21.23 -3.55 7.35
CA ASP A 183 -20.37 -2.91 8.34
C ASP A 183 -18.94 -3.49 8.24
N PRO A 184 -18.13 -3.02 7.27
CA PRO A 184 -16.76 -3.47 7.12
C PRO A 184 -15.91 -3.01 8.31
N PRO A 185 -14.83 -3.74 8.68
CA PRO A 185 -13.90 -3.30 9.71
C PRO A 185 -13.22 -1.99 9.30
N ASP A 186 -12.85 -1.15 10.29
CA ASP A 186 -12.15 0.12 10.04
C ASP A 186 -10.80 -0.09 9.34
N LEU A 187 -10.11 -1.15 9.73
CA LEU A 187 -8.81 -1.57 9.22
C LEU A 187 -8.77 -3.09 9.11
N VAL A 188 -8.29 -3.60 7.99
CA VAL A 188 -8.08 -5.04 7.78
C VAL A 188 -6.84 -5.31 6.94
N ASN A 189 -6.08 -6.33 7.32
CA ASN A 189 -4.99 -6.85 6.52
C ASN A 189 -5.54 -7.78 5.42
N ILE A 190 -4.98 -7.66 4.22
CA ILE A 190 -5.29 -8.57 3.09
C ILE A 190 -3.99 -9.17 2.59
N GLY A 191 -3.88 -10.49 2.72
CA GLY A 191 -2.71 -11.26 2.32
C GLY A 191 -3.04 -12.68 1.93
N SER A 192 -2.03 -13.42 1.46
CA SER A 192 -2.12 -14.85 1.10
C SER A 192 -1.98 -15.78 2.31
N GLY A 193 -1.42 -15.27 3.42
CA GLY A 193 -1.07 -16.05 4.59
C GLY A 193 0.18 -16.92 4.44
N ALA A 194 0.96 -16.74 3.36
CA ALA A 194 2.19 -17.47 3.09
C ALA A 194 3.37 -16.53 2.84
N GLU A 195 4.49 -16.78 3.51
CA GLU A 195 5.73 -16.02 3.34
C GLU A 195 6.76 -16.85 2.58
N VAL A 196 7.60 -16.18 1.79
CA VAL A 196 8.78 -16.75 1.14
C VAL A 196 9.98 -15.84 1.40
N SER A 197 11.18 -16.41 1.48
CA SER A 197 12.40 -15.62 1.49
C SER A 197 12.67 -15.04 0.09
N ILE A 198 13.40 -13.94 0.04
CA ILE A 198 13.82 -13.35 -1.26
C ILE A 198 14.71 -14.32 -2.04
N LEU A 199 15.39 -15.23 -1.36
CA LEU A 199 16.22 -16.26 -2.02
C LEU A 199 15.35 -17.35 -2.67
N GLU A 200 14.21 -17.71 -2.06
CA GLU A 200 13.27 -18.70 -2.60
C GLU A 200 12.37 -18.12 -3.70
N LEU A 201 12.15 -16.81 -3.70
CA LEU A 201 11.36 -16.09 -4.69
C LEU A 201 11.98 -16.17 -6.09
#